data_0e35ffaeb1335ba6928e0b263f158335
#
_entry.id   0e35ffaeb1335ba6928e0b263f158335
#
_cell.length_a   1.000
_cell.length_b   1.000
_cell.length_c   1.000
_cell.angle_alpha   90.00
_cell.angle_beta   90.00
_cell.angle_gamma   90.00
#
_symmetry.space_group_name_H-M   'P 1'
#
loop_
_entity.id
_entity.type
_entity.pdbx_description
1 polymer ?
#
loop_
_entity_poly.entity_id
_entity_poly.type
_entity_poly.pdbx_seq_one_letter_code
_entity_poly.pdbx_strand_id
1 'polypeptide(L)'
;TVVCSDVVFNDAHPFTCEVNEEQRKLWIKDIEGIYDLKPEVVIPGHMREGTPLDESGLKFTKDYLIATEEELAATTTPGEFYYHMAKRFPTATLNILSNEMNAEVFKGGRDWAWNEDPDPEWQKFRTAWKE
;
A
#
# COMPACT_ATOMS: atom_id res chain seq x y z
N THR A 1 1.94 0.85 -23.18
CA THR A 1 1.45 1.56 -21.97
C THR A 1 0.59 0.63 -21.13
N VAL A 2 0.85 0.58 -19.84
CA VAL A 2 0.01 -0.12 -18.86
C VAL A 2 -0.46 0.89 -17.80
N VAL A 3 -1.76 0.94 -17.53
CA VAL A 3 -2.37 1.75 -16.48
C VAL A 3 -2.66 0.81 -15.31
N CYS A 4 -2.01 1.00 -14.19
CA CYS A 4 -1.98 0.02 -13.10
C CYS A 4 -2.89 0.36 -11.91
N SER A 5 -3.44 1.58 -11.83
CA SER A 5 -4.21 2.02 -10.64
C SER A 5 -3.44 1.68 -9.35
N ASP A 6 -4.14 1.28 -8.31
CA ASP A 6 -3.58 1.00 -6.97
C ASP A 6 -2.77 -0.31 -6.87
N VAL A 7 -2.54 -0.98 -7.99
CA VAL A 7 -1.59 -2.11 -8.06
C VAL A 7 -0.14 -1.63 -8.07
N VAL A 8 0.12 -0.43 -8.60
CA VAL A 8 1.48 0.14 -8.71
C VAL A 8 1.53 1.52 -8.06
N PHE A 9 2.51 1.69 -7.20
CA PHE A 9 2.92 2.96 -6.58
C PHE A 9 4.33 3.31 -7.04
N ASN A 10 4.69 4.59 -7.11
CA ASN A 10 6.04 5.00 -7.39
C ASN A 10 6.48 6.12 -6.46
N ASP A 11 7.39 5.80 -5.54
CA ASP A 11 7.85 6.70 -4.48
C ASP A 11 6.67 7.30 -3.65
N ALA A 12 5.71 6.43 -3.35
CA ALA A 12 4.55 6.70 -2.51
C ALA A 12 4.23 5.44 -1.69
N HIS A 13 3.96 5.59 -0.39
CA HIS A 13 3.65 4.46 0.50
C HIS A 13 2.31 3.80 0.12
N PRO A 14 2.29 2.51 -0.29
CA PRO A 14 1.05 1.77 -0.52
C PRO A 14 0.30 1.45 0.78
N PHE A 15 -1.00 1.21 0.67
CA PHE A 15 -1.82 0.66 1.75
C PHE A 15 -1.66 -0.87 1.82
N THR A 16 -0.58 -1.34 2.42
CA THR A 16 -0.30 -2.78 2.51
C THR A 16 -1.12 -3.50 3.59
N CYS A 17 -1.71 -2.74 4.50
CA CYS A 17 -2.59 -3.28 5.55
C CYS A 17 -3.98 -3.70 5.08
N GLU A 18 -4.40 -3.29 3.87
CA GLU A 18 -5.69 -3.69 3.28
C GLU A 18 -5.75 -5.16 2.91
N VAL A 19 -4.59 -5.80 2.79
CA VAL A 19 -4.43 -7.15 2.30
C VAL A 19 -3.62 -8.01 3.27
N ASN A 20 -3.95 -9.29 3.35
CA ASN A 20 -3.22 -10.24 4.17
C ASN A 20 -1.90 -10.69 3.49
N GLU A 21 -1.10 -11.50 4.19
CA GLU A 21 0.20 -11.99 3.70
C GLU A 21 0.09 -12.73 2.36
N GLU A 22 -0.88 -13.62 2.21
CA GLU A 22 -1.08 -14.37 0.96
C GLU A 22 -1.46 -13.46 -0.20
N GLN A 23 -2.28 -12.46 0.06
CA GLN A 23 -2.65 -11.46 -0.95
C GLN A 23 -1.47 -10.57 -1.32
N ARG A 24 -0.58 -10.19 -0.39
CA ARG A 24 0.64 -9.46 -0.72
C ARG A 24 1.60 -10.29 -1.58
N LYS A 25 1.69 -11.60 -1.34
CA LYS A 25 2.46 -12.51 -2.20
C LYS A 25 1.88 -12.59 -3.62
N LEU A 26 0.55 -12.62 -3.75
CA LEU A 26 -0.11 -12.56 -5.05
C LEU A 26 0.13 -11.21 -5.73
N TRP A 27 0.09 -10.11 -5.00
CA TRP A 27 0.38 -8.78 -5.51
C TRP A 27 1.81 -8.70 -6.10
N ILE A 28 2.81 -9.30 -5.45
CA ILE A 28 4.15 -9.41 -6.01
C ILE A 28 4.14 -10.16 -7.36
N LYS A 29 3.39 -11.27 -7.46
CA LYS A 29 3.27 -12.03 -8.72
C LYS A 29 2.58 -11.22 -9.82
N ASP A 30 1.58 -10.42 -9.47
CA ASP A 30 0.92 -9.53 -10.43
C ASP A 30 1.90 -8.47 -10.96
N ILE A 31 2.73 -7.89 -10.09
CA ILE A 31 3.83 -6.98 -10.49
C ILE A 31 4.81 -7.69 -11.45
N GLU A 32 5.21 -8.91 -11.14
CA GLU A 32 6.09 -9.71 -12.00
C GLU A 32 5.45 -10.00 -13.36
N GLY A 33 4.13 -10.29 -13.37
CA GLY A 33 3.38 -10.46 -14.63
C GLY A 33 3.34 -9.20 -15.48
N ILE A 34 3.26 -8.01 -14.85
CA ILE A 34 3.35 -6.74 -15.58
C ILE A 34 4.76 -6.54 -16.16
N TYR A 35 5.82 -6.89 -15.42
CA TYR A 35 7.18 -6.85 -15.93
C TYR A 35 7.36 -7.71 -17.20
N ASP A 36 6.77 -8.90 -17.22
CA ASP A 36 6.86 -9.83 -18.35
C ASP A 36 6.25 -9.26 -19.64
N LEU A 37 5.31 -8.32 -19.53
CA LEU A 37 4.75 -7.58 -20.66
C LEU A 37 5.72 -6.57 -21.27
N LYS A 38 6.85 -6.29 -20.61
CA LYS A 38 7.87 -5.31 -21.01
C LYS A 38 7.28 -3.95 -21.41
N PRO A 39 6.49 -3.33 -20.53
CA PRO A 39 5.84 -2.07 -20.86
C PRO A 39 6.87 -0.94 -20.98
N GLU A 40 6.77 -0.12 -22.03
CA GLU A 40 7.56 1.10 -22.16
C GLU A 40 7.08 2.21 -21.23
N VAL A 41 5.77 2.23 -20.92
CA VAL A 41 5.13 3.22 -20.06
C VAL A 41 4.28 2.50 -19.02
N VAL A 42 4.54 2.80 -17.75
CA VAL A 42 3.77 2.31 -16.59
C VAL A 42 3.17 3.51 -15.88
N ILE A 43 1.86 3.54 -15.75
CA ILE A 43 1.13 4.61 -15.05
C ILE A 43 0.66 4.06 -13.70
N PRO A 44 1.29 4.44 -12.57
CA PRO A 44 0.87 4.04 -11.24
C PRO A 44 -0.42 4.75 -10.81
N GLY A 45 -1.11 4.21 -9.82
CA GLY A 45 -2.25 4.88 -9.19
C GLY A 45 -1.83 6.06 -8.31
N HIS A 46 -0.70 5.92 -7.63
CA HIS A 46 -0.12 6.95 -6.78
C HIS A 46 1.38 7.07 -7.03
N MET A 47 1.87 8.30 -7.10
CA MET A 47 3.28 8.56 -7.33
C MET A 47 3.70 9.91 -6.74
N ARG A 48 4.98 10.03 -6.40
CA ARG A 48 5.56 11.34 -6.09
C ARG A 48 5.73 12.14 -7.39
N GLU A 49 5.44 13.42 -7.33
CA GLU A 49 5.65 14.32 -8.47
C GLU A 49 7.09 14.23 -9.00
N GLY A 50 7.23 14.12 -10.31
CA GLY A 50 8.52 14.04 -10.99
C GLY A 50 9.12 12.64 -11.10
N THR A 51 8.49 11.60 -10.55
CA THR A 51 8.94 10.22 -10.79
C THR A 51 8.65 9.79 -12.24
N PRO A 52 9.54 9.00 -12.88
CA PRO A 52 9.31 8.57 -14.26
C PRO A 52 8.12 7.59 -14.38
N LEU A 53 7.47 7.62 -15.54
CA LEU A 53 6.39 6.70 -15.90
C LEU A 53 6.98 5.46 -16.63
N ASP A 54 7.82 4.72 -15.95
CA ASP A 54 8.50 3.54 -16.45
C ASP A 54 8.43 2.37 -15.47
N GLU A 55 9.23 1.35 -15.64
CA GLU A 55 9.26 0.17 -14.77
C GLU A 55 9.71 0.47 -13.32
N SER A 56 10.22 1.67 -13.03
CA SER A 56 10.61 2.05 -11.66
C SER A 56 9.48 1.96 -10.65
N GLY A 57 8.24 2.22 -11.06
CA GLY A 57 7.07 2.04 -10.21
C GLY A 57 6.82 0.57 -9.86
N LEU A 58 6.99 -0.34 -10.82
CA LEU A 58 6.90 -1.78 -10.57
C LEU A 58 7.95 -2.24 -9.56
N LYS A 59 9.20 -1.82 -9.78
CA LYS A 59 10.30 -2.12 -8.87
C LYS A 59 10.05 -1.57 -7.47
N PHE A 60 9.65 -0.31 -7.36
CA PHE A 60 9.34 0.33 -6.08
C PHE A 60 8.27 -0.44 -5.32
N THR A 61 7.15 -0.78 -5.97
CA THR A 61 6.04 -1.47 -5.32
C THR A 61 6.45 -2.86 -4.85
N LYS A 62 7.18 -3.61 -5.68
CA LYS A 62 7.70 -4.93 -5.30
C LYS A 62 8.64 -4.86 -4.10
N ASP A 63 9.62 -3.94 -4.13
CA ASP A 63 10.58 -3.75 -3.04
C ASP A 63 9.85 -3.33 -1.74
N TYR A 64 8.79 -2.51 -1.85
CA TYR A 64 7.99 -2.09 -0.71
C TYR A 64 7.21 -3.25 -0.08
N LEU A 65 6.61 -4.11 -0.90
CA LEU A 65 5.89 -5.30 -0.41
C LEU A 65 6.84 -6.27 0.30
N ILE A 66 8.03 -6.48 -0.24
CA ILE A 66 9.07 -7.31 0.41
C ILE A 66 9.50 -6.67 1.74
N ALA A 67 9.79 -5.37 1.75
CA ALA A 67 10.16 -4.65 2.95
C ALA A 67 9.04 -4.69 4.01
N THR A 68 7.77 -4.65 3.61
CA THR A 68 6.63 -4.79 4.53
C THR A 68 6.72 -6.10 5.31
N GLU A 69 6.94 -7.24 4.65
CA GLU A 69 7.07 -8.54 5.33
C GLU A 69 8.30 -8.60 6.26
N GLU A 70 9.43 -8.07 5.81
CA GLU A 70 10.65 -8.02 6.62
C GLU A 70 10.44 -7.19 7.89
N GLU A 71 9.79 -6.03 7.79
CA GLU A 71 9.55 -5.16 8.93
C GLU A 71 8.41 -5.67 9.83
N LEU A 72 7.43 -6.40 9.28
CA LEU A 72 6.44 -7.11 10.09
C LEU A 72 7.09 -8.15 10.99
N ALA A 73 8.13 -8.82 10.52
CA ALA A 73 8.89 -9.80 11.31
C ALA A 73 9.86 -9.14 12.31
N ALA A 74 10.42 -7.97 11.98
CA ALA A 74 11.48 -7.32 12.74
C ALA A 74 10.98 -6.35 13.82
N THR A 75 9.71 -5.90 13.75
CA THR A 75 9.16 -4.86 14.63
C THR A 75 8.04 -5.39 15.51
N THR A 76 7.85 -4.76 16.66
CA THR A 76 6.82 -5.13 17.64
C THR A 76 5.77 -4.04 17.88
N THR A 77 6.12 -2.78 17.63
CA THR A 77 5.25 -1.64 17.88
C THR A 77 4.92 -0.88 16.59
N PRO A 78 3.79 -0.14 16.56
CA PRO A 78 3.46 0.72 15.41
C PRO A 78 4.56 1.73 15.11
N GLY A 79 5.14 2.34 16.13
CA GLY A 79 6.20 3.35 15.98
C GLY A 79 7.47 2.78 15.35
N GLU A 80 7.88 1.55 15.72
CA GLU A 80 9.03 0.88 15.10
C GLU A 80 8.75 0.60 13.63
N PHE A 81 7.60 0.00 13.29
CA PHE A 81 7.23 -0.29 11.91
C PHE A 81 7.21 0.99 11.06
N TYR A 82 6.49 2.03 11.53
CA TYR A 82 6.42 3.33 10.86
C TYR A 82 7.81 3.91 10.58
N TYR A 83 8.66 3.97 11.60
CA TYR A 83 9.99 4.55 11.50
C TYR A 83 10.90 3.76 10.54
N HIS A 84 10.87 2.43 10.62
CA HIS A 84 11.67 1.58 9.75
C HIS A 84 11.27 1.73 8.28
N MET A 85 9.97 1.71 7.98
CA MET A 85 9.47 1.92 6.62
C MET A 85 9.78 3.32 6.11
N ALA A 86 9.60 4.37 6.92
CA ALA A 86 9.96 5.74 6.55
C ALA A 86 11.47 5.88 6.27
N LYS A 87 12.31 5.16 7.01
CA LYS A 87 13.77 5.16 6.81
C LYS A 87 14.18 4.41 5.54
N ARG A 88 13.49 3.32 5.20
CA ARG A 88 13.73 2.56 3.96
C ARG A 88 13.30 3.33 2.72
N PHE A 89 12.22 4.11 2.83
CA PHE A 89 11.62 4.87 1.74
C PHE A 89 11.52 6.36 2.09
N PRO A 90 12.65 7.06 2.25
CA PRO A 90 12.68 8.39 2.86
C PRO A 90 12.07 9.50 2.00
N THR A 91 11.94 9.26 0.70
CA THR A 91 11.36 10.23 -0.25
C THR A 91 9.91 9.95 -0.59
N ALA A 92 9.40 8.78 -0.19
CA ALA A 92 8.05 8.36 -0.52
C ALA A 92 7.00 9.27 0.10
N THR A 93 6.04 9.68 -0.72
CA THR A 93 4.85 10.43 -0.27
C THR A 93 3.85 9.54 0.45
N LEU A 94 2.78 10.11 0.99
CA LEU A 94 1.73 9.42 1.75
C LEU A 94 2.24 8.78 3.07
N ASN A 95 3.34 9.28 3.62
CA ASN A 95 3.93 8.72 4.83
C ASN A 95 2.97 8.80 6.03
N ILE A 96 2.31 9.94 6.24
CA ILE A 96 1.35 10.12 7.33
C ILE A 96 0.06 9.33 7.04
N LEU A 97 -0.40 9.30 5.80
CA LEU A 97 -1.66 8.64 5.47
C LEU A 97 -1.52 7.11 5.41
N SER A 98 -0.64 6.60 4.55
CA SER A 98 -0.54 5.16 4.29
C SER A 98 0.39 4.45 5.26
N ASN A 99 1.59 4.97 5.49
CA ASN A 99 2.57 4.30 6.35
C ASN A 99 2.11 4.29 7.82
N GLU A 100 1.54 5.40 8.32
CA GLU A 100 0.96 5.46 9.67
C GLU A 100 -0.21 4.48 9.80
N MET A 101 -1.11 4.43 8.81
CA MET A 101 -2.23 3.50 8.80
C MET A 101 -1.76 2.04 8.79
N ASN A 102 -0.78 1.71 7.95
CA ASN A 102 -0.17 0.37 7.94
C ASN A 102 0.37 -0.01 9.32
N ALA A 103 1.11 0.89 9.97
CA ALA A 103 1.67 0.67 11.30
C ALA A 103 0.58 0.41 12.36
N GLU A 104 -0.46 1.22 12.39
CA GLU A 104 -1.57 1.11 13.32
C GLU A 104 -2.38 -0.19 13.12
N VAL A 105 -2.63 -0.58 11.88
CA VAL A 105 -3.35 -1.83 11.59
C VAL A 105 -2.48 -3.04 11.91
N PHE A 106 -1.24 -3.07 11.48
CA PHE A 106 -0.37 -4.23 11.67
C PHE A 106 0.06 -4.45 13.12
N LYS A 107 0.33 -3.38 13.86
CA LYS A 107 0.97 -3.46 15.18
C LYS A 107 0.19 -2.75 16.29
N GLY A 108 -0.75 -1.87 15.95
CA GLY A 108 -1.51 -1.07 16.91
C GLY A 108 -2.88 -1.66 17.28
N GLY A 109 -3.29 -2.76 16.65
CA GLY A 109 -4.60 -3.39 16.92
C GLY A 109 -5.78 -2.61 16.32
N ARG A 110 -5.51 -1.66 15.41
CA ARG A 110 -6.55 -0.97 14.67
C ARG A 110 -7.09 -1.87 13.57
N ASP A 111 -8.40 -2.01 13.51
CA ASP A 111 -9.04 -2.74 12.41
C ASP A 111 -9.02 -1.90 11.14
N TRP A 112 -8.61 -2.51 10.04
CA TRP A 112 -8.84 -1.97 8.70
C TRP A 112 -10.28 -2.27 8.32
N ALA A 113 -11.19 -1.50 8.83
CA ALA A 113 -12.59 -1.70 8.50
C ALA A 113 -13.23 -0.38 8.11
N TRP A 114 -13.31 -0.15 6.82
CA TRP A 114 -14.31 0.78 6.28
C TRP A 114 -15.74 0.40 6.69
N ASN A 115 -15.90 -0.79 7.28
CA ASN A 115 -17.17 -1.40 7.59
C ASN A 115 -17.64 -1.20 9.02
N GLU A 116 -16.75 -0.81 9.93
CA GLU A 116 -17.06 -0.66 11.34
C GLU A 116 -16.89 0.79 11.79
N ASP A 117 -17.49 1.73 11.06
CA ASP A 117 -17.73 3.02 11.66
C ASP A 117 -18.73 2.81 12.82
N PRO A 118 -18.31 3.05 14.06
CA PRO A 118 -19.19 2.91 15.21
C PRO A 118 -20.33 3.94 15.23
N ASP A 119 -20.31 4.91 14.32
CA ASP A 119 -21.38 5.91 14.22
C ASP A 119 -22.64 5.30 13.58
N PRO A 120 -23.73 5.13 14.36
CA PRO A 120 -24.98 4.60 13.85
C PRO A 120 -25.61 5.42 12.71
N GLU A 121 -25.30 6.70 12.59
CA GLU A 121 -25.77 7.55 11.51
C GLU A 121 -25.08 7.20 10.17
N TRP A 122 -23.80 6.90 10.19
CA TRP A 122 -23.09 6.39 9.01
C TRP A 122 -23.60 5.04 8.54
N GLN A 123 -23.93 4.15 9.47
CA GLN A 123 -24.48 2.84 9.13
C GLN A 123 -25.87 2.96 8.46
N LYS A 124 -26.70 3.89 8.90
CA LYS A 124 -27.98 4.18 8.23
C LYS A 124 -27.78 4.68 6.80
N PHE A 125 -26.79 5.56 6.56
CA PHE A 125 -26.45 6.05 5.24
C PHE A 125 -26.01 4.92 4.29
N ARG A 126 -25.19 3.99 4.77
CA ARG A 126 -24.71 2.85 3.99
C ARG A 126 -25.81 1.86 3.62
N THR A 127 -26.77 1.67 4.50
CA THR A 127 -27.90 0.77 4.24
C THR A 127 -28.83 1.37 3.18
N ALA A 128 -29.06 2.68 3.21
CA ALA A 128 -29.89 3.38 2.22
C ALA A 128 -29.32 3.34 0.78
N TRP A 129 -28.02 3.15 0.62
CA TRP A 129 -27.37 3.04 -0.72
C TRP A 129 -27.49 1.64 -1.34
N LYS A 130 -27.92 0.63 -0.58
CA LYS A 130 -28.06 -0.75 -1.04
C LYS A 130 -29.49 -1.10 -1.47
N GLU A 131 -30.42 -0.19 -1.25
CA GLU A 131 -31.82 -0.29 -1.66
C GLU A 131 -32.09 0.54 -2.93
#